data_c795b81f4b14a51bcf3999e76b52c487
#
_entry.id   c795b81f4b14a51bcf3999e76b52c487
#
_cell.length_a   1.000
_cell.length_b   1.000
_cell.length_c   1.000
_cell.angle_alpha   90.00
_cell.angle_beta   90.00
_cell.angle_gamma   90.00
#
_symmetry.space_group_name_H-M   'P 1'
#
loop_
_entity.id
_entity.type
_entity.pdbx_description
1 polymer ?
#
loop_
_entity_poly.entity_id
_entity_poly.type
_entity_poly.pdbx_seq_one_letter_code
_entity_poly.pdbx_strand_id
1 'polypeptide(L)'
;MAITSGELKAIMANCYGTESYYRCRISPMKYTDGVLTFAKNAEAIWFIRDVQVFRKEAIKQNPEEYMFSVHLIVKEGKGDLIFKDAKGHICFKYHYSNTDCPDGDWLFYYYVEQDLLIWCDEY
;
A
#
# COMPACT_ATOMS: atom_id res chain seq x y z
N MET A 1 -17.74 5.65 -10.54
CA MET A 1 -16.89 5.85 -11.73
C MET A 1 -15.43 5.97 -11.29
N ALA A 2 -14.56 5.24 -11.97
CA ALA A 2 -13.15 5.22 -11.59
C ALA A 2 -12.46 6.54 -11.94
N ILE A 3 -11.60 7.00 -11.05
CA ILE A 3 -10.74 8.17 -11.25
C ILE A 3 -9.61 7.80 -12.23
N THR A 4 -9.09 8.77 -12.96
CA THR A 4 -7.95 8.52 -13.85
C THR A 4 -6.65 8.46 -13.06
N SER A 5 -5.61 7.87 -13.66
CA SER A 5 -4.27 7.82 -13.08
C SER A 5 -3.73 9.24 -12.79
N GLY A 6 -3.91 10.17 -13.73
CA GLY A 6 -3.46 11.55 -13.56
C GLY A 6 -4.18 12.28 -12.43
N GLU A 7 -5.48 12.05 -12.31
CA GLU A 7 -6.27 12.65 -11.22
C GLU A 7 -5.84 12.10 -9.87
N LEU A 8 -5.60 10.78 -9.77
CA LEU A 8 -5.16 10.17 -8.53
C LEU A 8 -3.77 10.66 -8.13
N LYS A 9 -2.84 10.78 -9.08
CA LYS A 9 -1.52 11.33 -8.82
C LYS A 9 -1.58 12.76 -8.30
N ALA A 10 -2.48 13.57 -8.85
CA ALA A 10 -2.67 14.96 -8.40
C ALA A 10 -3.18 15.01 -6.96
N ILE A 11 -4.12 14.13 -6.60
CA ILE A 11 -4.63 14.04 -5.23
C ILE A 11 -3.51 13.60 -4.29
N MET A 12 -2.76 12.56 -4.65
CA MET A 12 -1.70 12.01 -3.81
C MET A 12 -0.52 12.98 -3.66
N ALA A 13 -0.30 13.89 -4.59
CA ALA A 13 0.74 14.91 -4.47
C ALA A 13 0.52 15.86 -3.29
N ASN A 14 -0.69 15.93 -2.75
CA ASN A 14 -1.01 16.73 -1.57
C ASN A 14 -0.86 15.94 -0.26
N CYS A 15 -0.53 14.66 -0.32
CA CYS A 15 -0.37 13.80 0.85
C CYS A 15 1.12 13.68 1.21
N TYR A 16 1.68 14.71 1.84
CA TYR A 16 3.10 14.75 2.17
C TYR A 16 3.38 14.91 3.67
N GLY A 17 2.36 14.78 4.49
CA GLY A 17 2.51 14.78 5.95
C GLY A 17 1.37 14.00 6.55
N THR A 18 1.61 13.39 7.71
CA THR A 18 0.60 12.56 8.38
C THR A 18 -0.04 13.35 9.50
N GLU A 19 -1.35 13.54 9.43
CA GLU A 19 -2.12 14.19 10.49
C GLU A 19 -2.87 13.19 11.35
N SER A 20 -3.26 12.03 10.78
CA SER A 20 -4.07 11.04 11.47
C SER A 20 -3.64 9.63 11.14
N TYR A 21 -3.83 8.74 12.11
CA TYR A 21 -3.62 7.32 11.97
C TYR A 21 -4.94 6.59 12.19
N TYR A 22 -5.15 5.52 11.44
CA TYR A 22 -6.33 4.68 11.54
C TYR A 22 -5.90 3.27 11.89
N ARG A 23 -6.76 2.52 12.55
CA ARG A 23 -6.48 1.14 12.93
C ARG A 23 -7.41 0.20 12.20
N CYS A 24 -6.88 -0.91 11.71
CA CYS A 24 -7.70 -1.97 11.11
C CYS A 24 -8.60 -2.60 12.18
N ARG A 25 -9.77 -3.06 11.77
CA ARG A 25 -10.75 -3.63 12.72
C ARG A 25 -10.31 -4.95 13.32
N ILE A 26 -9.65 -5.79 12.53
CA ILE A 26 -9.37 -7.18 12.91
C ILE A 26 -7.90 -7.46 13.16
N SER A 27 -7.08 -6.41 13.13
CA SER A 27 -5.65 -6.56 13.42
C SER A 27 -5.11 -5.26 14.00
N PRO A 28 -3.93 -5.30 14.63
CA PRO A 28 -3.31 -4.09 15.18
C PRO A 28 -2.70 -3.17 14.12
N MET A 29 -2.67 -3.56 12.84
CA MET A 29 -2.05 -2.72 11.82
C MET A 29 -2.72 -1.36 11.73
N LYS A 30 -1.89 -0.31 11.69
CA LYS A 30 -2.34 1.07 11.50
C LYS A 30 -2.00 1.54 10.10
N TYR A 31 -2.72 2.52 9.62
CA TYR A 31 -2.44 3.15 8.33
C TYR A 31 -2.75 4.65 8.42
N THR A 32 -2.11 5.43 7.57
CA THR A 32 -2.19 6.89 7.61
C THR A 32 -3.36 7.43 6.81
N ASP A 33 -3.62 8.73 6.96
CA ASP A 33 -4.61 9.43 6.16
C ASP A 33 -4.26 9.41 4.66
N GLY A 34 -2.97 9.42 4.30
CA GLY A 34 -2.55 9.28 2.90
C GLY A 34 -2.93 7.93 2.31
N VAL A 35 -2.75 6.85 3.07
CA VAL A 35 -3.17 5.50 2.66
C VAL A 35 -4.69 5.46 2.48
N LEU A 36 -5.43 6.04 3.41
CA LEU A 36 -6.89 6.07 3.32
C LEU A 36 -7.36 6.90 2.12
N THR A 37 -6.72 8.05 1.88
CA THR A 37 -7.02 8.90 0.73
C THR A 37 -6.82 8.13 -0.58
N PHE A 38 -5.70 7.42 -0.69
CA PHE A 38 -5.45 6.56 -1.86
C PHE A 38 -6.56 5.52 -2.02
N ALA A 39 -6.83 4.77 -0.96
CA ALA A 39 -7.77 3.66 -1.03
C ALA A 39 -9.18 4.12 -1.43
N LYS A 40 -9.63 5.25 -0.92
CA LYS A 40 -10.95 5.79 -1.25
C LYS A 40 -11.01 6.28 -2.69
N ASN A 41 -10.02 7.03 -3.14
CA ASN A 41 -10.03 7.63 -4.47
C ASN A 41 -9.72 6.62 -5.57
N ALA A 42 -8.91 5.61 -5.29
CA ALA A 42 -8.58 4.55 -6.23
C ALA A 42 -9.61 3.43 -6.29
N GLU A 43 -10.68 3.51 -5.47
CA GLU A 43 -11.65 2.44 -5.31
C GLU A 43 -10.96 1.13 -4.87
N ALA A 44 -10.02 1.25 -3.95
CA ALA A 44 -9.14 0.16 -3.55
C ALA A 44 -9.07 0.00 -2.02
N ILE A 45 -10.20 0.07 -1.34
CA ILE A 45 -10.28 -0.20 0.11
C ILE A 45 -9.75 -1.62 0.40
N TRP A 46 -9.97 -2.56 -0.52
CA TRP A 46 -9.44 -3.91 -0.44
C TRP A 46 -7.91 -3.95 -0.30
N PHE A 47 -7.21 -2.93 -0.79
CA PHE A 47 -5.75 -2.84 -0.70
C PHE A 47 -5.30 -2.83 0.77
N ILE A 48 -5.95 -2.02 1.62
CA ILE A 48 -5.62 -1.95 3.05
C ILE A 48 -5.84 -3.31 3.71
N ARG A 49 -6.95 -3.97 3.40
CA ARG A 49 -7.27 -5.30 3.91
C ARG A 49 -6.23 -6.33 3.49
N ASP A 50 -5.82 -6.29 2.23
CA ASP A 50 -4.88 -7.28 1.71
C ASP A 50 -3.47 -7.05 2.25
N VAL A 51 -3.02 -5.82 2.39
CA VAL A 51 -1.74 -5.53 3.05
C VAL A 51 -1.76 -6.05 4.48
N GLN A 52 -2.87 -5.85 5.20
CA GLN A 52 -3.03 -6.36 6.55
C GLN A 52 -2.82 -7.88 6.63
N VAL A 53 -3.35 -8.62 5.66
CA VAL A 53 -3.21 -10.08 5.61
C VAL A 53 -1.81 -10.48 5.16
N PHE A 54 -1.32 -9.89 4.07
CA PHE A 54 -0.11 -10.36 3.40
C PHE A 54 1.19 -9.90 4.06
N ARG A 55 1.17 -8.84 4.88
CA ARG A 55 2.38 -8.38 5.57
C ARG A 55 3.00 -9.49 6.42
N LYS A 56 2.18 -10.38 6.94
CA LYS A 56 2.67 -11.52 7.75
C LYS A 56 3.54 -12.46 6.93
N GLU A 57 3.17 -12.67 5.68
CA GLU A 57 3.95 -13.53 4.77
C GLU A 57 5.29 -12.89 4.42
N ALA A 58 5.30 -11.57 4.18
CA ALA A 58 6.54 -10.84 3.92
C ALA A 58 7.48 -10.92 5.12
N ILE A 59 6.95 -10.75 6.33
CA ILE A 59 7.74 -10.83 7.57
C ILE A 59 8.34 -12.23 7.74
N LYS A 60 7.59 -13.29 7.40
CA LYS A 60 8.10 -14.67 7.46
C LYS A 60 9.31 -14.88 6.54
N GLN A 61 9.31 -14.23 5.38
CA GLN A 61 10.40 -14.36 4.41
C GLN A 61 11.65 -13.59 4.85
N ASN A 62 11.49 -12.49 5.60
CA ASN A 62 12.61 -11.73 6.11
C ASN A 62 12.24 -11.17 7.49
N PRO A 63 12.33 -12.01 8.54
CA PRO A 63 11.86 -11.63 9.88
C PRO A 63 12.69 -10.57 10.58
N GLU A 64 13.88 -10.26 10.09
CA GLU A 64 14.75 -9.24 10.67
C GLU A 64 14.59 -7.88 9.98
N GLU A 65 13.79 -7.80 8.91
CA GLU A 65 13.60 -6.53 8.20
C GLU A 65 12.72 -5.60 9.03
N TYR A 66 13.12 -4.32 9.09
CA TYR A 66 12.37 -3.31 9.83
C TYR A 66 11.36 -2.56 8.96
N MET A 67 11.53 -2.57 7.65
CA MET A 67 10.67 -1.85 6.72
C MET A 67 10.59 -2.60 5.38
N PHE A 68 9.38 -2.69 4.85
CA PHE A 68 9.16 -3.19 3.49
C PHE A 68 8.64 -2.06 2.60
N SER A 69 9.10 -2.00 1.36
CA SER A 69 8.40 -1.19 0.36
C SER A 69 7.25 -2.03 -0.16
N VAL A 70 6.08 -1.41 -0.27
CA VAL A 70 4.85 -2.07 -0.70
C VAL A 70 4.43 -1.39 -2.00
N HIS A 71 4.44 -2.15 -3.09
CA HIS A 71 4.09 -1.64 -4.40
C HIS A 71 2.75 -2.21 -4.83
N LEU A 72 1.86 -1.35 -5.29
CA LEU A 72 0.68 -1.77 -6.03
C LEU A 72 0.89 -1.30 -7.47
N ILE A 73 1.28 -2.21 -8.33
CA ILE A 73 1.57 -1.91 -9.73
C ILE A 73 0.36 -2.31 -10.56
N VAL A 74 -0.28 -1.33 -11.20
CA VAL A 74 -1.50 -1.57 -11.96
C VAL A 74 -1.28 -1.18 -13.40
N LYS A 75 -1.72 -2.04 -14.31
CA LYS A 75 -1.68 -1.79 -15.74
C LYS A 75 -2.87 -2.47 -16.43
N GLU A 76 -3.66 -1.68 -17.14
CA GLU A 76 -4.77 -2.18 -17.95
C GLU A 76 -5.75 -3.07 -17.17
N GLY A 77 -6.09 -2.64 -15.97
CA GLY A 77 -7.06 -3.35 -15.12
C GLY A 77 -6.52 -4.56 -14.39
N LYS A 78 -5.21 -4.80 -14.46
CA LYS A 78 -4.54 -5.90 -13.75
C LYS A 78 -3.52 -5.31 -12.79
N GLY A 79 -3.33 -5.95 -11.64
CA GLY A 79 -2.42 -5.43 -10.65
C GLY A 79 -1.57 -6.48 -9.98
N ASP A 80 -0.45 -6.03 -9.44
CA ASP A 80 0.44 -6.86 -8.61
C ASP A 80 0.72 -6.11 -7.31
N LEU A 81 0.50 -6.79 -6.19
CA LEU A 81 0.88 -6.30 -4.88
C LEU A 81 2.21 -6.96 -4.50
N ILE A 82 3.24 -6.15 -4.30
CA ILE A 82 4.60 -6.65 -4.09
C ILE A 82 5.18 -6.05 -2.82
N PHE A 83 5.68 -6.90 -1.93
CA PHE A 83 6.46 -6.49 -0.77
C PHE A 83 7.93 -6.75 -1.06
N LYS A 84 8.76 -5.71 -0.94
CA LYS A 84 10.21 -5.82 -1.12
C LYS A 84 10.94 -5.40 0.15
N ASP A 85 12.06 -6.07 0.43
CA ASP A 85 12.92 -5.67 1.54
C ASP A 85 13.78 -4.45 1.16
N ALA A 86 14.63 -3.99 2.08
CA ALA A 86 15.47 -2.81 1.86
C ALA A 86 16.49 -3.01 0.73
N LYS A 87 16.79 -4.24 0.36
CA LYS A 87 17.71 -4.58 -0.75
C LYS A 87 16.99 -4.75 -2.08
N GLY A 88 15.67 -4.63 -2.09
CA GLY A 88 14.86 -4.79 -3.29
C GLY A 88 14.46 -6.22 -3.61
N HIS A 89 14.71 -7.17 -2.70
CA HIS A 89 14.28 -8.56 -2.90
C HIS A 89 12.78 -8.68 -2.65
N ILE A 90 12.09 -9.39 -3.54
CA ILE A 90 10.66 -9.63 -3.39
C ILE A 90 10.44 -10.65 -2.27
N CYS A 91 9.72 -10.23 -1.22
CA CYS A 91 9.39 -11.08 -0.08
C CYS A 91 7.99 -11.66 -0.18
N PHE A 92 7.12 -11.03 -0.95
CA PHE A 92 5.76 -11.52 -1.21
C PHE A 92 5.21 -10.84 -2.46
N LYS A 93 4.43 -11.58 -3.24
CA LYS A 93 3.77 -11.06 -4.44
C LYS A 93 2.40 -11.69 -4.59
N TYR A 94 1.40 -10.88 -4.92
CA TYR A 94 0.04 -11.34 -5.18
C TYR A 94 -0.50 -10.64 -6.44
N HIS A 95 -1.11 -11.41 -7.35
CA HIS A 95 -1.64 -10.90 -8.62
C HIS A 95 -3.15 -10.72 -8.57
N TYR A 96 -3.61 -9.56 -9.04
CA TYR A 96 -5.04 -9.28 -9.24
C TYR A 96 -5.35 -9.33 -10.73
N SER A 97 -6.26 -10.20 -11.11
CA SER A 97 -6.64 -10.36 -12.52
C SER A 97 -7.57 -9.24 -13.00
N ASN A 98 -8.18 -8.51 -12.06
CA ASN A 98 -9.12 -7.44 -12.40
C ASN A 98 -9.17 -6.42 -11.24
N THR A 99 -8.97 -5.15 -11.56
CA THR A 99 -9.08 -4.06 -10.58
C THR A 99 -9.51 -2.77 -11.26
N ASP A 100 -10.25 -1.94 -10.53
CA ASP A 100 -10.64 -0.59 -10.96
C ASP A 100 -9.63 0.48 -10.55
N CYS A 101 -8.57 0.10 -9.85
CA CYS A 101 -7.52 1.03 -9.48
C CYS A 101 -6.84 1.58 -10.74
N PRO A 102 -6.58 2.89 -10.80
CA PRO A 102 -5.88 3.48 -11.95
C PRO A 102 -4.47 2.94 -12.14
N ASP A 103 -4.00 2.94 -13.39
CA ASP A 103 -2.65 2.51 -13.75
C ASP A 103 -1.59 3.31 -13.01
N GLY A 104 -0.54 2.65 -12.59
CA GLY A 104 0.60 3.27 -11.93
C GLY A 104 1.38 2.30 -11.06
N ASP A 105 2.51 2.77 -10.56
CA ASP A 105 3.26 2.08 -9.51
C ASP A 105 3.04 2.89 -8.23
N TRP A 106 2.08 2.46 -7.44
CA TRP A 106 1.66 3.15 -6.22
C TRP A 106 2.51 2.61 -5.08
N LEU A 107 3.37 3.46 -4.51
CA LEU A 107 4.40 3.05 -3.54
C LEU A 107 4.03 3.46 -2.13
N PHE A 108 4.17 2.51 -1.21
CA PHE A 108 3.91 2.68 0.22
C PHE A 108 5.07 2.08 1.00
N TYR A 109 5.19 2.44 2.27
CA TYR A 109 6.15 1.80 3.17
C TYR A 109 5.41 1.19 4.36
N TYR A 110 5.83 -0.01 4.74
CA TYR A 110 5.31 -0.68 5.92
C TYR A 110 6.42 -0.83 6.94
N TYR A 111 6.24 -0.22 8.10
CA TYR A 111 7.19 -0.30 9.21
C TYR A 111 6.76 -1.40 10.17
N VAL A 112 7.60 -2.41 10.34
CA VAL A 112 7.26 -3.63 11.08
C VAL A 112 7.04 -3.36 12.55
N GLU A 113 7.97 -2.64 13.20
CA GLU A 113 7.89 -2.40 14.63
C GLU A 113 6.65 -1.60 15.03
N GLN A 114 6.33 -0.58 14.27
CA GLN A 114 5.15 0.25 14.53
C GLN A 114 3.86 -0.39 14.00
N ASP A 115 3.98 -1.43 13.20
CA ASP A 115 2.85 -2.06 12.48
C ASP A 115 2.05 -0.97 11.73
N LEU A 116 2.74 -0.20 10.91
CA LEU A 116 2.22 1.01 10.28
C LEU A 116 2.49 1.05 8.79
N LEU A 117 1.43 1.24 8.01
CA LEU A 117 1.51 1.46 6.56
C LEU A 117 1.36 2.94 6.25
N ILE A 118 2.29 3.51 5.48
CA ILE A 118 2.25 4.91 5.08
C ILE A 118 2.32 5.04 3.56
N TRP A 119 1.81 6.16 3.04
CA TRP A 119 2.04 6.58 1.66
C TRP A 119 3.48 7.09 1.54
N CYS A 120 4.15 6.84 0.41
CA CYS A 120 5.60 7.08 0.28
C CYS A 120 6.05 8.51 0.59
N ASP A 121 5.19 9.51 0.39
CA ASP A 121 5.53 10.91 0.64
C ASP A 121 5.20 11.41 2.04
N GLU A 122 4.69 10.54 2.89
CA GLU A 122 4.33 10.91 4.27
C GLU A 122 5.44 10.66 5.29
N TYR A 123 6.55 10.26 4.84
CA TYR A 123 7.58 9.75 5.72
C TYR A 123 8.47 10.78 6.38
#